data_9ff56af23259481c702803f19c333909
#
_entry.id   9ff56af23259481c702803f19c333909
#
_cell.length_a   1.000
_cell.length_b   1.000
_cell.length_c   1.000
_cell.angle_alpha   90.00
_cell.angle_beta   90.00
_cell.angle_gamma   90.00
#
_symmetry.space_group_name_H-M   'P 1'
#
loop_
_entity.id
_entity.type
_entity.pdbx_description
1 polymer ?
#
loop_
_entity_poly.entity_id
_entity_poly.type
_entity_poly.pdbx_seq_one_letter_code
_entity_poly.pdbx_strand_id
1 'polypeptide(L)'
;TLSRLLYKEYGRRAILLIDEYDVPLATASYRDRVNKVLYKNRPDFVADCHDKMVALMKGFFDLLKTTPGDEGAISKAVITGCLKVAKNSLFTGVNNFKVNTVLATNKDLTGIIGFTKEETYKFLKDYELENFSEKVKEHYDGYKFYDKEMFCPWDVINFVAENYEH
;
A
#
# COMPACT_ATOMS: atom_id res chain seq x y z
N THR A 1 21.86 9.07 9.18
CA THR A 1 20.97 8.37 8.22
C THR A 1 21.33 8.76 6.79
N LEU A 2 21.01 7.89 5.81
CA LEU A 2 21.21 8.15 4.38
C LEU A 2 20.57 9.46 3.94
N SER A 3 19.35 9.75 4.37
CA SER A 3 18.63 10.98 4.05
C SER A 3 19.39 12.25 4.48
N ARG A 4 20.06 12.22 5.64
CA ARG A 4 20.91 13.34 6.10
C ARG A 4 22.16 13.51 5.24
N LEU A 5 22.75 12.41 4.78
CA LEU A 5 23.90 12.46 3.86
C LEU A 5 23.48 13.03 2.50
N LEU A 6 22.35 12.60 1.97
CA LEU A 6 21.79 13.14 0.73
C LEU A 6 21.46 14.63 0.85
N TYR A 7 20.86 15.04 1.97
CA TYR A 7 20.59 16.47 2.20
C TYR A 7 21.86 17.29 2.26
N LYS A 8 22.91 16.79 2.93
CA LYS A 8 24.20 17.47 3.02
C LYS A 8 24.86 17.63 1.66
N GLU A 9 24.76 16.61 0.80
CA GLU A 9 25.37 16.58 -0.52
C GLU A 9 24.61 17.44 -1.54
N TYR A 10 23.27 17.30 -1.56
CA TYR A 10 22.46 17.90 -2.62
C TYR A 10 21.69 19.15 -2.19
N GLY A 11 21.70 19.52 -0.92
CA GLY A 11 20.92 20.65 -0.39
C GLY A 11 19.41 20.50 -0.50
N ARG A 12 18.91 19.28 -0.82
CA ARG A 12 17.50 18.97 -1.00
C ARG A 12 17.07 17.87 -0.06
N ARG A 13 15.89 18.04 0.52
CA ARG A 13 15.29 17.02 1.40
C ARG A 13 14.75 15.86 0.57
N ALA A 14 14.96 14.65 1.06
CA ALA A 14 14.45 13.44 0.41
C ALA A 14 12.92 13.34 0.50
N ILE A 15 12.31 12.74 -0.52
CA ILE A 15 10.95 12.23 -0.45
C ILE A 15 11.05 10.73 -0.24
N LEU A 16 10.33 10.19 0.75
CA LEU A 16 10.31 8.77 1.05
C LEU A 16 9.05 8.15 0.46
N LEU A 17 9.22 7.14 -0.39
CA LEU A 17 8.14 6.36 -0.96
C LEU A 17 8.27 4.93 -0.45
N ILE A 18 7.22 4.42 0.19
CA ILE A 18 7.16 3.05 0.71
C ILE A 18 5.90 2.41 0.17
N ASP A 19 6.06 1.33 -0.55
CA ASP A 19 4.96 0.49 -0.99
C ASP A 19 4.88 -0.78 -0.15
N GLU A 20 3.68 -1.33 0.01
CA GLU A 20 3.42 -2.58 0.73
C GLU A 20 4.02 -2.62 2.15
N TYR A 21 3.86 -1.55 2.93
CA TYR A 21 4.43 -1.45 4.27
C TYR A 21 3.98 -2.56 5.24
N ASP A 22 2.87 -3.21 4.95
CA ASP A 22 2.26 -4.25 5.76
C ASP A 22 2.78 -5.67 5.45
N VAL A 23 3.41 -5.89 4.29
CA VAL A 23 3.93 -7.21 3.87
C VAL A 23 4.95 -7.78 4.86
N PRO A 24 5.94 -7.03 5.39
CA PRO A 24 6.87 -7.58 6.39
C PRO A 24 6.16 -8.08 7.64
N LEU A 25 5.10 -7.41 8.09
CA LEU A 25 4.31 -7.82 9.26
C LEU A 25 3.48 -9.07 8.99
N ALA A 26 2.84 -9.13 7.81
CA ALA A 26 2.07 -10.29 7.39
C ALA A 26 2.97 -11.53 7.30
N THR A 27 4.16 -11.38 6.72
CA THR A 27 5.17 -12.45 6.61
C THR A 27 5.64 -12.90 7.99
N ALA A 28 5.93 -11.98 8.89
CA ALA A 28 6.36 -12.31 10.26
C ALA A 28 5.25 -13.05 11.04
N SER A 29 4.00 -12.60 10.91
CA SER A 29 2.83 -13.26 11.50
C SER A 29 2.62 -14.68 10.95
N TYR A 30 2.83 -14.87 9.64
CA TYR A 30 2.76 -16.19 9.02
C TYR A 30 3.84 -17.12 9.58
N ARG A 31 5.08 -16.64 9.68
CA ARG A 31 6.21 -17.40 10.28
C ARG A 31 5.92 -17.82 11.70
N ASP A 32 5.36 -16.94 12.52
CA ASP A 32 5.00 -17.26 13.90
C ASP A 32 3.95 -18.36 13.97
N ARG A 33 2.97 -18.34 13.08
CA ARG A 33 1.95 -19.42 12.99
C ARG A 33 2.58 -20.76 12.61
N VAL A 34 3.42 -20.77 11.58
CA VAL A 34 4.14 -21.99 11.14
C VAL A 34 5.03 -22.51 12.25
N ASN A 35 5.81 -21.64 12.89
CA ASN A 35 6.71 -22.01 13.96
C ASN A 35 5.98 -22.58 15.20
N LYS A 36 4.82 -22.02 15.57
CA LYS A 36 3.98 -22.56 16.65
C LYS A 36 3.55 -24.01 16.37
N VAL A 37 3.30 -24.34 15.11
CA VAL A 37 2.94 -25.73 14.71
C VAL A 37 4.17 -26.63 14.74
N LEU A 38 5.27 -26.20 14.14
CA LEU A 38 6.50 -27.00 14.03
C LEU A 38 7.15 -27.26 15.39
N TYR A 39 7.13 -26.28 16.28
CA TYR A 39 7.79 -26.35 17.58
C TYR A 39 6.85 -26.49 18.76
N LYS A 40 5.63 -27.01 18.54
CA LYS A 40 4.62 -27.14 19.60
C LYS A 40 5.05 -27.98 20.82
N ASN A 41 6.03 -28.86 20.64
CA ASN A 41 6.59 -29.70 21.69
C ASN A 41 7.88 -29.13 22.33
N ARG A 42 8.26 -27.91 21.98
CA ARG A 42 9.41 -27.19 22.57
C ARG A 42 8.92 -26.07 23.48
N PRO A 43 8.90 -26.29 24.81
CA PRO A 43 8.35 -25.32 25.76
C PRO A 43 9.16 -24.02 25.86
N ASP A 44 10.42 -24.08 25.48
CA ASP A 44 11.38 -22.95 25.44
C ASP A 44 11.31 -22.13 24.14
N PHE A 45 10.53 -22.59 23.17
CA PHE A 45 10.42 -21.86 21.90
C PHE A 45 9.37 -20.73 21.97
N VAL A 46 9.80 -19.52 21.63
CA VAL A 46 8.94 -18.34 21.54
C VAL A 46 8.81 -17.90 20.10
N ALA A 47 7.56 -17.87 19.60
CA ALA A 47 7.26 -17.34 18.27
C ALA A 47 7.05 -15.81 18.39
N ASP A 48 8.10 -15.04 18.12
CA ASP A 48 8.15 -13.59 18.33
C ASP A 48 8.59 -12.79 17.09
N CYS A 49 8.56 -13.42 15.91
CA CYS A 49 8.94 -12.76 14.65
C CYS A 49 8.11 -11.51 14.39
N HIS A 50 6.80 -11.58 14.66
CA HIS A 50 5.90 -10.44 14.47
C HIS A 50 6.27 -9.27 15.40
N ASP A 51 6.51 -9.54 16.68
CA ASP A 51 6.83 -8.49 17.65
C ASP A 51 8.19 -7.83 17.35
N LYS A 52 9.17 -8.62 16.93
CA LYS A 52 10.47 -8.11 16.46
C LYS A 52 10.32 -7.25 15.21
N MET A 53 9.48 -7.66 14.27
CA MET A 53 9.19 -6.87 13.06
C MET A 53 8.49 -5.57 13.41
N VAL A 54 7.50 -5.60 14.30
CA VAL A 54 6.81 -4.38 14.79
C VAL A 54 7.83 -3.42 15.44
N ALA A 55 8.73 -3.92 16.27
CA ALA A 55 9.76 -3.10 16.91
C ALA A 55 10.70 -2.45 15.89
N LEU A 56 11.16 -3.22 14.89
CA LEU A 56 12.01 -2.72 13.80
C LEU A 56 11.29 -1.62 13.01
N MET A 57 10.06 -1.86 12.60
CA MET A 57 9.29 -0.89 11.81
C MET A 57 8.95 0.36 12.60
N LYS A 58 8.64 0.25 13.90
CA LYS A 58 8.48 1.42 14.78
C LYS A 58 9.74 2.28 14.77
N GLY A 59 10.92 1.68 14.98
CA GLY A 59 12.18 2.40 14.94
C GLY A 59 12.43 3.09 13.60
N PHE A 60 12.02 2.46 12.49
CA PHE A 60 12.11 3.06 11.17
C PHE A 60 11.14 4.24 11.01
N PHE A 61 9.87 4.10 11.40
CA PHE A 61 8.88 5.18 11.30
C PHE A 61 9.12 6.32 12.28
N ASP A 62 9.80 6.05 13.40
CA ASP A 62 10.23 7.11 14.32
C ASP A 62 11.21 8.10 13.67
N LEU A 63 11.95 7.68 12.64
CA LEU A 63 12.81 8.56 11.85
C LEU A 63 12.01 9.59 11.02
N LEU A 64 10.72 9.35 10.80
CA LEU A 64 9.82 10.26 10.08
C LEU A 64 9.23 11.34 10.98
N LYS A 65 9.43 11.23 12.29
CA LYS A 65 9.00 12.27 13.24
C LYS A 65 9.90 13.48 13.06
N THR A 66 9.30 14.59 12.65
CA THR A 66 9.99 15.89 12.67
C THR A 66 9.73 16.54 14.03
N THR A 67 10.77 16.83 14.76
CA THR A 67 10.68 17.67 15.95
C THR A 67 10.62 19.14 15.51
N PRO A 68 9.76 19.99 16.09
CA PRO A 68 9.78 21.42 15.80
C PRO A 68 11.18 21.96 16.01
N GLY A 69 11.77 22.59 14.99
CA GLY A 69 13.15 23.10 15.00
C GLY A 69 14.21 22.13 14.48
N ASP A 70 13.92 20.84 14.32
CA ASP A 70 14.79 19.93 13.57
C ASP A 70 14.38 19.99 12.08
N GLU A 71 15.25 20.57 11.28
CA GLU A 71 15.12 20.54 9.82
C GLU A 71 15.41 19.14 9.31
N GLY A 72 14.43 18.22 9.49
CA GLY A 72 14.54 16.84 9.06
C GLY A 72 14.98 16.70 7.62
N ALA A 73 15.79 15.69 7.34
CA ALA A 73 16.30 15.42 5.99
C ALA A 73 15.23 14.84 5.03
N ILE A 74 14.02 14.59 5.53
CA ILE A 74 12.87 14.10 4.77
C ILE A 74 11.82 15.21 4.70
N SER A 75 11.41 15.56 3.47
CA SER A 75 10.40 16.59 3.24
C SER A 75 8.98 16.02 3.26
N LYS A 76 8.82 14.80 2.77
CA LYS A 76 7.52 14.12 2.62
C LYS A 76 7.70 12.62 2.64
N ALA A 77 6.72 11.90 3.17
CA ALA A 77 6.61 10.45 3.05
C ALA A 77 5.25 10.07 2.46
N VAL A 78 5.25 9.13 1.52
CA VAL A 78 4.05 8.49 1.02
C VAL A 78 4.22 6.99 1.29
N ILE A 79 3.23 6.41 1.95
CA ILE A 79 3.28 5.02 2.41
C ILE A 79 1.98 4.36 1.95
N THR A 80 2.08 3.26 1.22
CA THR A 80 0.95 2.48 0.74
C THR A 80 0.96 1.07 1.32
N GLY A 81 -0.19 0.43 1.38
CA GLY A 81 -0.35 -0.95 1.84
C GLY A 81 -1.80 -1.40 1.79
N CYS A 82 -2.03 -2.70 1.81
CA CYS A 82 -3.35 -3.31 1.75
C CYS A 82 -4.07 -3.33 3.10
N LEU A 83 -3.33 -3.49 4.19
CA LEU A 83 -3.90 -3.60 5.52
C LEU A 83 -3.76 -2.30 6.29
N LYS A 84 -4.89 -1.84 6.85
CA LYS A 84 -4.84 -0.81 7.88
C LYS A 84 -4.30 -1.43 9.17
N VAL A 85 -2.98 -1.50 9.30
CA VAL A 85 -2.38 -1.90 10.59
C VAL A 85 -2.81 -0.90 11.64
N ALA A 86 -3.41 -1.40 12.72
CA ALA A 86 -4.00 -0.57 13.75
C ALA A 86 -3.04 0.52 14.21
N LYS A 87 -3.52 1.77 14.28
CA LYS A 87 -2.75 2.94 14.74
C LYS A 87 -1.92 2.67 16.00
N ASN A 88 -2.40 1.74 16.83
CA ASN A 88 -1.83 1.44 18.14
C ASN A 88 -0.57 0.57 18.13
N SER A 89 -0.20 -0.04 16.99
CA SER A 89 0.99 -0.89 16.93
C SER A 89 2.19 -0.26 16.23
N LEU A 90 2.02 0.32 15.04
CA LEU A 90 3.14 0.87 14.25
C LEU A 90 3.25 2.39 14.31
N PHE A 91 2.10 3.08 14.28
CA PHE A 91 2.06 4.53 14.15
C PHE A 91 1.77 5.25 15.47
N THR A 92 1.92 4.56 16.61
CA THR A 92 1.80 5.19 17.93
C THR A 92 2.86 6.27 18.07
N GLY A 93 2.40 7.52 18.17
CA GLY A 93 3.30 8.69 18.32
C GLY A 93 3.74 9.34 17.00
N VAL A 94 3.29 8.85 15.84
CA VAL A 94 3.45 9.56 14.56
C VAL A 94 2.16 10.31 14.27
N ASN A 95 2.04 11.54 14.78
CA ASN A 95 0.80 12.32 14.74
C ASN A 95 0.60 13.09 13.43
N ASN A 96 1.59 13.09 12.54
CA ASN A 96 1.64 13.89 11.31
C ASN A 96 1.23 13.11 10.05
N PHE A 97 0.78 11.85 10.16
CA PHE A 97 0.26 11.11 9.02
C PHE A 97 -1.22 11.42 8.77
N LYS A 98 -1.53 11.81 7.53
CA LYS A 98 -2.89 11.81 6.99
C LYS A 98 -3.16 10.40 6.43
N VAL A 99 -3.96 9.61 7.12
CA VAL A 99 -4.35 8.28 6.66
C VAL A 99 -5.54 8.39 5.72
N ASN A 100 -5.38 7.91 4.50
CA ASN A 100 -6.44 7.78 3.52
C ASN A 100 -6.71 6.28 3.29
N THR A 101 -7.96 5.91 3.15
CA THR A 101 -8.37 4.55 2.82
C THR A 101 -9.37 4.60 1.68
N VAL A 102 -9.49 3.51 0.93
CA VAL A 102 -10.50 3.36 -0.13
C VAL A 102 -11.94 3.51 0.38
N LEU A 103 -12.13 3.30 1.68
CA LEU A 103 -13.42 3.48 2.36
C LEU A 103 -13.62 4.92 2.88
N ALA A 104 -12.60 5.78 2.79
CA ALA A 104 -12.70 7.15 3.24
C ALA A 104 -13.29 8.04 2.14
N THR A 105 -14.07 9.04 2.57
CA THR A 105 -14.71 10.02 1.69
C THR A 105 -13.74 11.08 1.16
N ASN A 106 -12.50 10.70 0.85
CA ASN A 106 -11.53 11.64 0.31
C ASN A 106 -11.65 11.74 -1.21
N LYS A 107 -12.36 12.76 -1.67
CA LYS A 107 -12.58 13.03 -3.09
C LYS A 107 -11.30 13.22 -3.89
N ASP A 108 -10.23 13.70 -3.25
CA ASP A 108 -8.95 13.99 -3.94
C ASP A 108 -8.24 12.73 -4.44
N LEU A 109 -8.57 11.55 -3.89
CA LEU A 109 -7.99 10.26 -4.28
C LEU A 109 -8.93 9.41 -5.12
N THR A 110 -10.18 9.85 -5.29
CA THR A 110 -11.17 9.11 -6.06
C THR A 110 -10.81 9.17 -7.55
N GLY A 111 -10.58 8.02 -8.15
CA GLY A 111 -10.20 7.90 -9.56
C GLY A 111 -8.70 8.03 -9.85
N ILE A 112 -7.83 8.08 -8.82
CA ILE A 112 -6.38 8.06 -9.00
C ILE A 112 -5.83 6.63 -8.92
N ILE A 113 -6.47 5.77 -8.13
CA ILE A 113 -6.04 4.39 -7.89
C ILE A 113 -7.03 3.45 -8.57
N GLY A 114 -6.59 2.73 -9.58
CA GLY A 114 -7.42 1.88 -10.42
C GLY A 114 -7.87 2.59 -11.70
N PHE A 115 -8.61 1.88 -12.57
CA PHE A 115 -9.24 2.48 -13.73
C PHE A 115 -10.67 2.91 -13.39
N THR A 116 -11.05 4.10 -13.81
CA THR A 116 -12.44 4.54 -13.82
C THR A 116 -13.21 3.79 -14.91
N LYS A 117 -14.54 3.85 -14.85
CA LYS A 117 -15.40 3.28 -15.89
C LYS A 117 -15.10 3.89 -17.27
N GLU A 118 -14.91 5.19 -17.32
CA GLU A 118 -14.60 5.91 -18.55
C GLU A 118 -13.25 5.48 -19.14
N GLU A 119 -12.23 5.34 -18.29
CA GLU A 119 -10.91 4.87 -18.71
C GLU A 119 -10.96 3.42 -19.18
N THR A 120 -11.65 2.55 -18.45
CA THR A 120 -11.84 1.14 -18.84
C THR A 120 -12.53 1.01 -20.19
N TYR A 121 -13.63 1.73 -20.39
CA TYR A 121 -14.37 1.66 -21.66
C TYR A 121 -13.60 2.27 -22.82
N LYS A 122 -12.84 3.34 -22.57
CA LYS A 122 -11.93 3.88 -23.57
C LYS A 122 -10.83 2.87 -23.94
N PHE A 123 -10.24 2.22 -22.92
CA PHE A 123 -9.22 1.20 -23.15
C PHE A 123 -9.74 0.03 -23.96
N LEU A 124 -10.93 -0.50 -23.65
CA LEU A 124 -11.57 -1.54 -24.45
C LEU A 124 -11.82 -1.09 -25.91
N LYS A 125 -12.25 0.14 -26.10
CA LYS A 125 -12.47 0.70 -27.44
C LYS A 125 -11.18 0.84 -28.24
N ASP A 126 -10.08 1.25 -27.60
CA ASP A 126 -8.77 1.40 -28.25
C ASP A 126 -8.24 0.05 -28.79
N TYR A 127 -8.76 -1.08 -28.26
CA TYR A 127 -8.45 -2.45 -28.68
C TYR A 127 -9.62 -3.15 -29.41
N GLU A 128 -10.62 -2.40 -29.89
CA GLU A 128 -11.78 -2.92 -30.64
C GLU A 128 -12.62 -3.96 -29.85
N LEU A 129 -12.59 -3.87 -28.50
CA LEU A 129 -13.28 -4.76 -27.57
C LEU A 129 -14.48 -4.09 -26.86
N GLU A 130 -15.02 -2.99 -27.39
CA GLU A 130 -16.12 -2.25 -26.77
C GLU A 130 -17.39 -3.09 -26.57
N ASN A 131 -17.60 -4.10 -27.41
CA ASN A 131 -18.73 -5.04 -27.30
C ASN A 131 -18.69 -5.87 -26.00
N PHE A 132 -17.53 -5.94 -25.34
CA PHE A 132 -17.34 -6.66 -24.09
C PHE A 132 -17.49 -5.77 -22.85
N SER A 133 -17.81 -4.49 -23.00
CA SER A 133 -17.88 -3.55 -21.88
C SER A 133 -18.79 -4.00 -20.75
N GLU A 134 -19.98 -4.53 -21.06
CA GLU A 134 -20.90 -5.07 -20.04
C GLU A 134 -20.35 -6.33 -19.38
N LYS A 135 -19.72 -7.22 -20.14
CA LYS A 135 -19.09 -8.43 -19.60
C LYS A 135 -17.93 -8.09 -18.66
N VAL A 136 -17.09 -7.13 -19.04
CA VAL A 136 -16.00 -6.64 -18.22
C VAL A 136 -16.53 -6.02 -16.93
N LYS A 137 -17.61 -5.24 -17.02
CA LYS A 137 -18.29 -4.69 -15.86
C LYS A 137 -18.82 -5.78 -14.94
N GLU A 138 -19.50 -6.77 -15.45
CA GLU A 138 -20.10 -7.86 -14.68
C GLU A 138 -19.06 -8.70 -13.95
N HIS A 139 -17.87 -8.92 -14.56
CA HIS A 139 -16.82 -9.80 -14.00
C HIS A 139 -15.76 -9.08 -13.19
N TYR A 140 -15.48 -7.81 -13.50
CA TYR A 140 -14.36 -7.05 -12.97
C TYR A 140 -14.74 -5.71 -12.33
N ASP A 141 -16.04 -5.47 -12.10
CA ASP A 141 -16.56 -4.35 -11.32
C ASP A 141 -16.18 -4.59 -9.85
N GLY A 142 -14.99 -4.14 -9.49
CA GLY A 142 -14.34 -4.55 -8.24
C GLY A 142 -14.77 -3.77 -7.03
N TYR A 143 -14.86 -2.45 -7.12
CA TYR A 143 -15.12 -1.63 -5.94
C TYR A 143 -15.66 -0.25 -6.27
N LYS A 144 -16.36 0.27 -5.31
CA LYS A 144 -16.89 1.63 -5.34
C LYS A 144 -16.04 2.50 -4.42
N PHE A 145 -15.28 3.44 -5.02
CA PHE A 145 -14.56 4.46 -4.28
C PHE A 145 -15.42 5.72 -4.19
N TYR A 146 -16.02 5.95 -3.02
CA TYR A 146 -16.95 7.03 -2.81
C TYR A 146 -18.15 6.94 -3.76
N ASP A 147 -18.15 7.69 -4.86
CA ASP A 147 -19.19 7.77 -5.89
C ASP A 147 -18.79 7.18 -7.24
N LYS A 148 -17.54 6.72 -7.39
CA LYS A 148 -17.01 6.17 -8.63
C LYS A 148 -16.89 4.66 -8.61
N GLU A 149 -17.33 4.04 -9.69
CA GLU A 149 -17.03 2.64 -10.00
C GLU A 149 -15.58 2.56 -10.48
N MET A 150 -14.83 1.65 -9.87
CA MET A 150 -13.40 1.47 -10.15
C MET A 150 -13.16 0.02 -10.55
N PHE A 151 -12.28 -0.17 -11.52
CA PHE A 151 -11.87 -1.45 -12.04
C PHE A 151 -10.43 -1.74 -11.65
N CYS A 152 -10.12 -3.01 -11.38
CA CYS A 152 -8.76 -3.45 -11.16
C CYS A 152 -7.97 -3.37 -12.47
N PRO A 153 -6.90 -2.57 -12.58
CA PRO A 153 -6.15 -2.45 -13.82
C PRO A 153 -5.59 -3.77 -14.32
N TRP A 154 -5.13 -4.63 -13.40
CA TRP A 154 -4.59 -5.94 -13.72
C TRP A 154 -5.61 -6.82 -14.45
N ASP A 155 -6.84 -6.87 -13.94
CA ASP A 155 -7.89 -7.71 -14.52
C ASP A 155 -8.31 -7.20 -15.89
N VAL A 156 -8.46 -5.88 -16.04
CA VAL A 156 -8.83 -5.26 -17.32
C VAL A 156 -7.72 -5.46 -18.37
N ILE A 157 -6.46 -5.27 -18.00
CA ILE A 157 -5.32 -5.46 -18.91
C ILE A 157 -5.22 -6.92 -19.36
N ASN A 158 -5.35 -7.87 -18.43
CA ASN A 158 -5.32 -9.30 -18.77
C ASN A 158 -6.49 -9.69 -19.67
N PHE A 159 -7.70 -9.19 -19.40
CA PHE A 159 -8.83 -9.42 -20.27
C PHE A 159 -8.57 -8.96 -21.71
N VAL A 160 -8.01 -7.76 -21.87
CA VAL A 160 -7.63 -7.24 -23.18
C VAL A 160 -6.56 -8.11 -23.82
N ALA A 161 -5.52 -8.47 -23.08
CA ALA A 161 -4.43 -9.31 -23.60
C ALA A 161 -4.90 -10.70 -24.08
N GLU A 162 -5.92 -11.26 -23.43
CA GLU A 162 -6.48 -12.57 -23.78
C GLU A 162 -7.49 -12.52 -24.95
N ASN A 163 -8.12 -11.39 -25.19
CA ASN A 163 -9.20 -11.25 -26.18
C ASN A 163 -8.81 -10.36 -27.38
N TYR A 164 -7.65 -9.73 -27.35
CA TYR A 164 -7.14 -8.97 -28.48
C TYR A 164 -6.50 -9.93 -29.49
N GLU A 165 -7.15 -10.11 -30.65
CA GLU A 165 -6.58 -10.84 -31.78
C GLU A 165 -5.73 -9.87 -32.63
N HIS A 166 -4.50 -10.23 -32.89
CA HIS A 166 -3.57 -9.49 -33.75
C HIS A 166 -3.93 -9.59 -35.22
#